data_c16c9f49d691875465cee833ef54ebe8
#
_entry.id   c16c9f49d691875465cee833ef54ebe8
#
_cell.length_a   1.000
_cell.length_b   1.000
_cell.length_c   1.000
_cell.angle_alpha   90.00
_cell.angle_beta   90.00
_cell.angle_gamma   90.00
#
_symmetry.space_group_name_H-M   'P 1'
#
loop_
_entity.id
_entity.type
_entity.pdbx_description
1 polymer ?
#
loop_
_entity_poly.entity_id
_entity_poly.type
_entity_poly.pdbx_seq_one_letter_code
_entity_poly.pdbx_strand_id
1 'polypeptide(L)'
;MNKRLIGIIATLALVVGGSLVYSNLTKQDTKTETTNKTAKVGVLQFVSHPSLDLIYQGIQDGLAEEGYKGDQVKIDFMNSEGDQSKVATMSKQLVSNGNDVVVGIATPAAQGLASATKDLPVIMAAITDPVGANLVQNLEKPGGNITGVSDHNPAEQQVELIKTLTPDVKTVGALYSSSEDNSKSQVEEFKAYAEKAGLKVETFAVPSTNEIASTVNVMTGKVDAIWVPIDNTIASAFSTVVSSNQTAKKPIYPSATAMVEAGGLASVVVDQHDLGVATGKMIAKVLKGEKPADTPVNVFSTGKSVINKKVAQELGITIPESVLKEDGQVIE
;
A
#
# COMPACT_ATOMS: atom_id res chain seq x y z
N MET A 1 -25.62 35.92 73.04
CA MET A 1 -25.01 35.01 72.04
C MET A 1 -23.71 34.54 72.65
N ASN A 2 -23.52 33.20 72.75
CA ASN A 2 -22.44 32.59 73.53
C ASN A 2 -21.11 32.70 72.82
N LYS A 3 -20.04 33.25 73.47
CA LYS A 3 -18.71 33.46 72.87
C LYS A 3 -18.13 32.19 72.20
N ARG A 4 -18.55 30.99 72.66
CA ARG A 4 -18.18 29.69 72.04
C ARG A 4 -18.86 29.45 70.67
N LEU A 5 -20.08 29.99 70.47
CA LEU A 5 -20.82 29.88 69.23
C LEU A 5 -20.19 30.74 68.11
N ILE A 6 -19.71 31.93 68.48
CA ILE A 6 -19.01 32.85 67.55
C ILE A 6 -17.67 32.25 67.06
N GLY A 7 -16.95 31.56 67.98
CA GLY A 7 -15.71 30.89 67.63
C GLY A 7 -15.90 29.74 66.60
N ILE A 8 -16.98 28.95 66.79
CA ILE A 8 -17.31 27.84 65.90
C ILE A 8 -17.69 28.32 64.48
N ILE A 9 -18.50 29.40 64.40
CA ILE A 9 -18.92 30.00 63.14
C ILE A 9 -17.72 30.63 62.41
N ALA A 10 -16.78 31.27 63.09
CA ALA A 10 -15.59 31.85 62.53
C ALA A 10 -14.63 30.76 61.99
N THR A 11 -14.48 29.61 62.67
CA THR A 11 -13.66 28.48 62.23
C THR A 11 -14.27 27.77 61.01
N LEU A 12 -15.61 27.61 60.99
CA LEU A 12 -16.29 27.04 59.82
C LEU A 12 -16.20 27.96 58.60
N ALA A 13 -16.30 29.26 58.74
CA ALA A 13 -16.15 30.23 57.66
C ALA A 13 -14.74 30.24 57.09
N LEU A 14 -13.68 30.06 57.91
CA LEU A 14 -12.31 29.94 57.46
C LEU A 14 -12.03 28.62 56.73
N VAL A 15 -12.63 27.49 57.15
CA VAL A 15 -12.47 26.20 56.50
C VAL A 15 -13.20 26.17 55.14
N VAL A 16 -14.43 26.70 55.06
CA VAL A 16 -15.20 26.78 53.83
C VAL A 16 -14.62 27.82 52.87
N GLY A 17 -14.18 28.97 53.36
CA GLY A 17 -13.49 29.99 52.56
C GLY A 17 -12.14 29.51 52.05
N GLY A 18 -11.35 28.81 52.87
CA GLY A 18 -10.08 28.21 52.48
C GLY A 18 -10.22 27.10 51.43
N SER A 19 -11.27 26.26 51.54
CA SER A 19 -11.53 25.21 50.55
C SER A 19 -11.99 25.75 49.20
N LEU A 20 -12.78 26.85 49.17
CA LEU A 20 -13.19 27.50 47.92
C LEU A 20 -12.04 28.26 47.24
N VAL A 21 -11.16 28.88 48.03
CA VAL A 21 -9.94 29.51 47.46
C VAL A 21 -8.95 28.45 47.00
N TYR A 22 -8.78 27.34 47.71
CA TYR A 22 -7.93 26.22 47.29
C TYR A 22 -8.47 25.53 46.01
N SER A 23 -9.81 25.36 45.92
CA SER A 23 -10.43 24.78 44.72
C SER A 23 -10.37 25.71 43.48
N ASN A 24 -10.32 27.04 43.69
CA ASN A 24 -10.12 28.00 42.60
C ASN A 24 -8.64 28.21 42.24
N LEU A 25 -7.71 28.00 43.16
CA LEU A 25 -6.28 28.03 42.87
C LEU A 25 -5.77 26.72 42.23
N THR A 26 -6.49 25.60 42.43
CA THR A 26 -6.19 24.32 41.75
C THR A 26 -6.93 24.14 40.43
N LYS A 27 -7.85 25.02 40.07
CA LYS A 27 -8.30 25.21 38.68
C LYS A 27 -7.32 26.12 37.91
N GLN A 28 -6.07 25.86 38.07
CA GLN A 28 -5.14 26.22 37.02
C GLN A 28 -5.48 25.30 35.83
N ASP A 29 -6.10 25.89 34.81
CA ASP A 29 -6.19 25.27 33.50
C ASP A 29 -4.84 24.64 33.22
N THR A 30 -4.76 23.34 33.35
CA THR A 30 -3.80 22.58 32.60
C THR A 30 -4.22 22.77 31.15
N LYS A 31 -3.94 23.96 30.58
CA LYS A 31 -3.58 24.01 29.18
C LYS A 31 -2.43 23.02 29.09
N THR A 32 -2.76 21.81 28.70
CA THR A 32 -1.79 20.96 28.06
C THR A 32 -1.24 21.83 26.93
N GLU A 33 -0.09 22.47 27.15
CA GLU A 33 0.74 22.91 26.06
C GLU A 33 0.99 21.62 25.29
N THR A 34 0.14 21.34 24.32
CA THR A 34 0.50 20.53 23.19
C THR A 34 1.66 21.29 22.61
N THR A 35 2.87 21.00 23.08
CA THR A 35 4.08 21.32 22.32
C THR A 35 3.79 20.69 20.96
N ASN A 36 3.51 21.54 19.98
CA ASN A 36 3.34 21.13 18.59
C ASN A 36 4.72 20.64 18.12
N LYS A 37 5.11 19.44 18.64
CA LYS A 37 6.30 18.76 18.15
C LYS A 37 5.97 18.35 16.72
N THR A 38 6.70 18.89 15.75
CA THR A 38 6.61 18.47 14.36
C THR A 38 6.85 16.96 14.29
N ALA A 39 5.85 16.21 13.82
CA ALA A 39 5.96 14.78 13.61
C ALA A 39 6.97 14.50 12.50
N LYS A 40 7.79 13.46 12.66
CA LYS A 40 8.79 13.06 11.69
C LYS A 40 8.42 11.70 11.11
N VAL A 41 8.20 11.63 9.80
CA VAL A 41 7.80 10.43 9.08
C VAL A 41 8.87 10.09 8.05
N GLY A 42 9.56 8.97 8.23
CA GLY A 42 10.50 8.45 7.24
C GLY A 42 9.75 7.60 6.21
N VAL A 43 9.89 7.87 4.93
CA VAL A 43 9.24 7.11 3.85
C VAL A 43 10.30 6.50 2.94
N LEU A 44 10.26 5.19 2.79
CA LEU A 44 11.06 4.45 1.82
C LEU A 44 10.15 3.93 0.71
N GLN A 45 10.34 4.42 -0.50
CA GLN A 45 9.72 3.89 -1.71
C GLN A 45 10.70 2.93 -2.41
N PHE A 46 10.21 1.75 -2.85
CA PHE A 46 11.07 0.77 -3.49
C PHE A 46 11.61 1.25 -4.85
N VAL A 47 10.72 1.75 -5.71
CA VAL A 47 11.06 2.28 -7.03
C VAL A 47 10.04 3.33 -7.46
N SER A 48 10.41 4.24 -8.35
CA SER A 48 9.44 5.20 -8.92
C SER A 48 8.75 4.59 -10.14
N HIS A 49 7.44 4.55 -10.08
CA HIS A 49 6.52 4.36 -11.20
C HIS A 49 5.14 4.91 -10.80
N PRO A 50 4.23 5.19 -11.77
CA PRO A 50 3.01 5.96 -11.51
C PRO A 50 2.16 5.43 -10.34
N SER A 51 2.07 4.10 -10.16
CA SER A 51 1.27 3.52 -9.07
C SER A 51 1.84 3.84 -7.69
N LEU A 52 3.17 3.66 -7.48
CA LEU A 52 3.78 3.96 -6.18
C LEU A 52 3.86 5.47 -5.91
N ASP A 53 4.01 6.28 -6.96
CA ASP A 53 4.02 7.74 -6.84
C ASP A 53 2.62 8.25 -6.42
N LEU A 54 1.52 7.64 -6.92
CA LEU A 54 0.15 7.91 -6.46
C LEU A 54 -0.07 7.48 -5.00
N ILE A 55 0.48 6.33 -4.56
CA ILE A 55 0.43 5.92 -3.15
C ILE A 55 1.13 6.97 -2.27
N TYR A 56 2.31 7.43 -2.68
CA TYR A 56 3.03 8.46 -1.92
C TYR A 56 2.24 9.78 -1.83
N GLN A 57 1.63 10.21 -2.92
CA GLN A 57 0.73 11.36 -2.91
C GLN A 57 -0.44 11.16 -1.95
N GLY A 58 -1.12 10.00 -2.04
CA GLY A 58 -2.22 9.66 -1.13
C GLY A 58 -1.82 9.65 0.34
N ILE A 59 -0.59 9.20 0.68
CA ILE A 59 -0.06 9.27 2.05
C ILE A 59 -0.01 10.71 2.55
N GLN A 60 0.44 11.64 1.71
CA GLN A 60 0.50 13.06 2.06
C GLN A 60 -0.90 13.64 2.26
N ASP A 61 -1.84 13.29 1.39
CA ASP A 61 -3.23 13.74 1.47
C ASP A 61 -3.93 13.16 2.71
N GLY A 62 -3.75 11.87 3.00
CA GLY A 62 -4.30 11.22 4.19
C GLY A 62 -3.73 11.78 5.50
N LEU A 63 -2.44 12.11 5.54
CA LEU A 63 -1.83 12.83 6.66
C LEU A 63 -2.44 14.23 6.82
N ALA A 64 -2.64 14.96 5.72
CA ALA A 64 -3.20 16.30 5.73
C ALA A 64 -4.67 16.31 6.22
N GLU A 65 -5.48 15.31 5.83
CA GLU A 65 -6.85 15.11 6.33
C GLU A 65 -6.89 14.90 7.85
N GLU A 66 -5.88 14.23 8.41
CA GLU A 66 -5.74 13.97 9.85
C GLU A 66 -5.08 15.13 10.64
N GLY A 67 -4.80 16.25 9.95
CA GLY A 67 -4.25 17.46 10.54
C GLY A 67 -2.73 17.57 10.47
N TYR A 68 -2.01 16.60 9.92
CA TYR A 68 -0.56 16.63 9.74
C TYR A 68 -0.19 17.28 8.41
N LYS A 69 -0.09 18.62 8.38
CA LYS A 69 0.26 19.42 7.19
C LYS A 69 1.18 20.58 7.54
N GLY A 70 1.94 21.06 6.56
CA GLY A 70 2.89 22.17 6.75
C GLY A 70 3.90 21.85 7.84
N ASP A 71 4.04 22.74 8.82
CA ASP A 71 5.01 22.61 9.92
C ASP A 71 4.66 21.51 10.94
N GLN A 72 3.48 20.88 10.82
CA GLN A 72 3.04 19.81 11.73
C GLN A 72 3.68 18.46 11.41
N VAL A 73 4.16 18.27 10.19
CA VAL A 73 4.82 17.03 9.76
C VAL A 73 6.04 17.34 8.89
N LYS A 74 7.11 16.60 9.11
CA LYS A 74 8.29 16.57 8.23
C LYS A 74 8.43 15.16 7.66
N ILE A 75 8.38 15.04 6.35
CA ILE A 75 8.59 13.77 5.64
C ILE A 75 10.05 13.69 5.18
N ASP A 76 10.71 12.60 5.58
CA ASP A 76 12.05 12.21 5.14
C ASP A 76 11.89 11.10 4.10
N PHE A 77 11.88 11.49 2.82
CA PHE A 77 11.60 10.59 1.70
C PHE A 77 12.88 10.07 1.06
N MET A 78 12.93 8.74 0.84
CA MET A 78 13.98 8.06 0.10
C MET A 78 13.39 7.10 -0.93
N ASN A 79 14.09 6.94 -2.06
CA ASN A 79 13.71 6.00 -3.12
C ASN A 79 14.92 5.09 -3.41
N SER A 80 14.74 3.78 -3.32
CA SER A 80 15.81 2.81 -3.54
C SER A 80 16.05 2.47 -5.00
N GLU A 81 15.24 3.01 -5.93
CA GLU A 81 15.39 2.81 -7.38
C GLU A 81 15.38 1.32 -7.79
N GLY A 82 14.66 0.48 -7.05
CA GLY A 82 14.58 -0.97 -7.28
C GLY A 82 15.79 -1.78 -6.82
N ASP A 83 16.75 -1.14 -6.13
CA ASP A 83 17.98 -1.78 -5.66
C ASP A 83 17.85 -2.26 -4.22
N GLN A 84 17.90 -3.57 -4.02
CA GLN A 84 17.80 -4.21 -2.69
C GLN A 84 18.93 -3.79 -1.74
N SER A 85 20.12 -3.48 -2.25
CA SER A 85 21.23 -3.01 -1.41
C SER A 85 20.99 -1.59 -0.90
N LYS A 86 20.38 -0.74 -1.73
CA LYS A 86 19.91 0.60 -1.34
C LYS A 86 18.77 0.51 -0.32
N VAL A 87 17.83 -0.43 -0.49
CA VAL A 87 16.76 -0.69 0.49
C VAL A 87 17.35 -0.90 1.88
N ALA A 88 18.32 -1.81 2.02
CA ALA A 88 18.94 -2.11 3.31
C ALA A 88 19.65 -0.90 3.92
N THR A 89 20.37 -0.12 3.10
CA THR A 89 21.11 1.07 3.55
C THR A 89 20.16 2.20 3.94
N MET A 90 19.18 2.52 3.11
CA MET A 90 18.22 3.60 3.34
C MET A 90 17.30 3.30 4.52
N SER A 91 16.90 2.03 4.71
CA SER A 91 16.12 1.60 5.89
C SER A 91 16.87 1.91 7.19
N LYS A 92 18.16 1.56 7.28
CA LYS A 92 18.99 1.89 8.45
C LYS A 92 19.12 3.41 8.65
N GLN A 93 19.26 4.16 7.55
CA GLN A 93 19.36 5.61 7.59
C GLN A 93 18.06 6.23 8.13
N LEU A 94 16.89 5.86 7.59
CA LEU A 94 15.61 6.38 8.06
C LEU A 94 15.35 6.07 9.54
N VAL A 95 15.73 4.87 10.00
CA VAL A 95 15.64 4.49 11.42
C VAL A 95 16.56 5.38 12.28
N SER A 96 17.77 5.69 11.81
CA SER A 96 18.74 6.49 12.56
C SER A 96 18.47 8.01 12.52
N ASN A 97 17.68 8.50 11.57
CA ASN A 97 17.39 9.94 11.40
C ASN A 97 16.45 10.50 12.49
N GLY A 98 16.00 9.68 13.44
CA GLY A 98 15.12 10.09 14.53
C GLY A 98 13.70 10.40 14.06
N ASN A 99 13.19 9.62 13.11
CA ASN A 99 11.80 9.61 12.72
C ASN A 99 10.92 9.04 13.86
N ASP A 100 9.69 9.51 13.99
CA ASP A 100 8.73 9.01 14.97
C ASP A 100 8.03 7.73 14.45
N VAL A 101 7.97 7.56 13.11
CA VAL A 101 7.42 6.40 12.39
C VAL A 101 8.11 6.27 11.03
N VAL A 102 8.24 5.05 10.51
CA VAL A 102 8.74 4.80 9.16
C VAL A 102 7.73 4.04 8.32
N VAL A 103 7.71 4.32 7.02
CA VAL A 103 6.74 3.81 6.05
C VAL A 103 7.47 3.13 4.91
N GLY A 104 7.09 1.90 4.60
CA GLY A 104 7.60 1.18 3.43
C GLY A 104 6.53 1.09 2.35
N ILE A 105 6.78 1.75 1.21
CA ILE A 105 5.91 1.64 0.03
C ILE A 105 6.42 0.49 -0.82
N ALA A 106 5.58 -0.53 -1.02
CA ALA A 106 5.84 -1.85 -1.59
C ALA A 106 6.60 -2.81 -0.65
N THR A 107 6.41 -4.12 -0.92
CA THR A 107 6.91 -5.20 -0.05
C THR A 107 8.41 -5.14 0.22
N PRO A 108 9.31 -4.94 -0.78
CA PRO A 108 10.73 -4.90 -0.50
C PRO A 108 11.14 -3.76 0.45
N ALA A 109 10.51 -2.58 0.34
CA ALA A 109 10.79 -1.45 1.22
C ALA A 109 10.33 -1.73 2.66
N ALA A 110 9.13 -2.30 2.82
CA ALA A 110 8.61 -2.69 4.13
C ALA A 110 9.48 -3.77 4.80
N GLN A 111 9.92 -4.78 4.05
CA GLN A 111 10.84 -5.81 4.52
C GLN A 111 12.19 -5.23 4.97
N GLY A 112 12.72 -4.28 4.21
CA GLY A 112 13.95 -3.57 4.58
C GLY A 112 13.83 -2.83 5.91
N LEU A 113 12.75 -2.08 6.10
CA LEU A 113 12.46 -1.38 7.36
C LEU A 113 12.22 -2.35 8.53
N ALA A 114 11.46 -3.42 8.30
CA ALA A 114 11.20 -4.48 9.30
C ALA A 114 12.49 -5.16 9.77
N SER A 115 13.48 -5.26 8.88
CA SER A 115 14.81 -5.79 9.20
C SER A 115 15.69 -4.78 9.94
N ALA A 116 15.47 -3.48 9.71
CA ALA A 116 16.29 -2.42 10.29
C ALA A 116 15.86 -2.03 11.72
N THR A 117 14.61 -2.27 12.12
CA THR A 117 14.10 -1.91 13.45
C THR A 117 13.07 -2.92 13.97
N LYS A 118 13.05 -3.08 15.32
CA LYS A 118 12.01 -3.84 16.05
C LYS A 118 11.23 -2.94 17.02
N ASP A 119 11.68 -1.71 17.22
CA ASP A 119 11.12 -0.78 18.22
C ASP A 119 10.37 0.37 17.56
N LEU A 120 10.93 0.95 16.49
CA LEU A 120 10.28 2.04 15.76
C LEU A 120 9.06 1.53 15.00
N PRO A 121 7.88 2.18 15.10
CA PRO A 121 6.72 1.81 14.32
C PRO A 121 7.00 1.78 12.81
N VAL A 122 6.60 0.71 12.15
CA VAL A 122 6.70 0.53 10.69
C VAL A 122 5.29 0.45 10.12
N ILE A 123 4.98 1.31 9.16
CA ILE A 123 3.71 1.28 8.44
C ILE A 123 3.93 0.72 7.04
N MET A 124 3.19 -0.32 6.74
CA MET A 124 3.14 -0.92 5.41
C MET A 124 2.22 -0.08 4.52
N ALA A 125 2.67 0.24 3.31
CA ALA A 125 1.89 0.93 2.28
C ALA A 125 1.80 0.05 1.04
N ALA A 126 0.61 -0.46 0.75
CA ALA A 126 0.32 -1.34 -0.38
C ALA A 126 1.18 -2.61 -0.39
N ILE A 127 0.96 -3.47 0.60
CA ILE A 127 1.63 -4.76 0.72
C ILE A 127 0.65 -5.87 0.37
N THR A 128 0.94 -6.63 -0.67
CA THR A 128 0.02 -7.62 -1.23
C THR A 128 -0.23 -8.80 -0.31
N ASP A 129 0.83 -9.33 0.30
CA ASP A 129 0.76 -10.45 1.25
C ASP A 129 1.60 -10.16 2.50
N PRO A 130 1.06 -9.41 3.47
CA PRO A 130 1.79 -9.06 4.69
C PRO A 130 2.24 -10.25 5.54
N VAL A 131 1.48 -11.34 5.53
CA VAL A 131 1.77 -12.56 6.30
C VAL A 131 2.84 -13.39 5.58
N GLY A 132 2.65 -13.65 4.29
CA GLY A 132 3.64 -14.38 3.47
C GLY A 132 4.98 -13.65 3.35
N ALA A 133 4.97 -12.31 3.37
CA ALA A 133 6.16 -11.48 3.44
C ALA A 133 6.85 -11.46 4.82
N ASN A 134 6.32 -12.16 5.82
CA ASN A 134 6.81 -12.20 7.21
C ASN A 134 6.85 -10.81 7.89
N LEU A 135 5.94 -9.91 7.54
CA LEU A 135 5.84 -8.58 8.12
C LEU A 135 4.96 -8.57 9.37
N VAL A 136 3.87 -9.33 9.35
CA VAL A 136 2.93 -9.47 10.48
C VAL A 136 2.58 -10.95 10.72
N GLN A 137 2.13 -11.27 11.95
CA GLN A 137 1.72 -12.64 12.28
C GLN A 137 0.35 -12.99 11.71
N ASN A 138 -0.57 -12.04 11.74
CA ASN A 138 -1.88 -12.08 11.09
C ASN A 138 -2.40 -10.66 10.86
N LEU A 139 -3.45 -10.51 10.07
CA LEU A 139 -3.97 -9.22 9.67
C LEU A 139 -4.77 -8.51 10.77
N GLU A 140 -5.47 -9.25 11.62
CA GLU A 140 -6.32 -8.70 12.69
C GLU A 140 -5.51 -8.26 13.92
N LYS A 141 -4.43 -8.98 14.22
CA LYS A 141 -3.51 -8.67 15.31
C LYS A 141 -2.06 -8.84 14.83
N PRO A 142 -1.47 -7.79 14.27
CA PRO A 142 -0.11 -7.85 13.72
C PRO A 142 0.96 -8.33 14.71
N GLY A 143 0.85 -7.97 16.00
CA GLY A 143 1.61 -8.57 17.10
C GLY A 143 3.02 -8.03 17.31
N GLY A 144 3.46 -7.07 16.50
CA GLY A 144 4.80 -6.47 16.56
C GLY A 144 4.78 -4.95 16.44
N ASN A 145 5.85 -4.39 15.90
CA ASN A 145 5.95 -2.96 15.61
C ASN A 145 5.46 -2.58 14.20
N ILE A 146 4.78 -3.48 13.49
CA ILE A 146 4.38 -3.32 12.09
C ILE A 146 2.86 -3.41 11.96
N THR A 147 2.24 -2.50 11.23
CA THR A 147 0.87 -2.53 10.73
C THR A 147 0.80 -1.75 9.42
N GLY A 148 -0.38 -1.58 8.84
CA GLY A 148 -0.52 -0.76 7.63
C GLY A 148 -1.66 -1.16 6.72
N VAL A 149 -1.44 -1.02 5.42
CA VAL A 149 -2.44 -1.21 4.36
C VAL A 149 -1.96 -2.27 3.39
N SER A 150 -2.86 -3.22 3.08
CA SER A 150 -2.64 -4.28 2.10
C SER A 150 -3.49 -4.02 0.85
N ASP A 151 -2.92 -4.31 -0.32
CA ASP A 151 -3.53 -4.23 -1.64
C ASP A 151 -3.78 -5.63 -2.22
N HIS A 152 -4.37 -6.53 -1.44
CA HIS A 152 -4.63 -7.89 -1.89
C HIS A 152 -5.40 -7.92 -3.22
N ASN A 153 -4.71 -8.34 -4.29
CA ASN A 153 -5.29 -8.36 -5.62
C ASN A 153 -6.14 -9.64 -5.82
N PRO A 154 -7.42 -9.51 -6.19
CA PRO A 154 -8.31 -10.66 -6.32
C PRO A 154 -7.99 -11.49 -7.56
N ALA A 155 -7.13 -12.52 -7.43
CA ALA A 155 -6.69 -13.40 -8.52
C ALA A 155 -7.85 -14.07 -9.25
N GLU A 156 -8.93 -14.43 -8.53
CA GLU A 156 -10.13 -15.02 -9.13
C GLU A 156 -10.79 -14.07 -10.15
N GLN A 157 -10.94 -12.79 -9.80
CA GLN A 157 -11.54 -11.79 -10.71
C GLN A 157 -10.63 -11.52 -11.92
N GLN A 158 -9.31 -11.59 -11.77
CA GLN A 158 -8.39 -11.49 -12.90
C GLN A 158 -8.56 -12.67 -13.88
N VAL A 159 -8.71 -13.89 -13.37
CA VAL A 159 -8.95 -15.09 -14.19
C VAL A 159 -10.31 -14.99 -14.92
N GLU A 160 -11.35 -14.53 -14.24
CA GLU A 160 -12.67 -14.30 -14.84
C GLU A 160 -12.62 -13.26 -15.95
N LEU A 161 -11.89 -12.15 -15.73
CA LEU A 161 -11.71 -11.10 -16.72
C LEU A 161 -11.00 -11.63 -17.98
N ILE A 162 -9.92 -12.41 -17.82
CA ILE A 162 -9.20 -13.05 -18.94
C ILE A 162 -10.17 -13.94 -19.74
N LYS A 163 -10.92 -14.81 -19.10
CA LYS A 163 -11.86 -15.73 -19.77
C LYS A 163 -13.01 -14.98 -20.46
N THR A 164 -13.44 -13.88 -19.89
CA THR A 164 -14.54 -13.08 -20.45
C THR A 164 -14.10 -12.31 -21.71
N LEU A 165 -12.93 -11.69 -21.68
CA LEU A 165 -12.40 -10.91 -22.81
C LEU A 165 -11.75 -11.76 -23.89
N THR A 166 -11.16 -12.89 -23.50
CA THR A 166 -10.42 -13.78 -24.41
C THR A 166 -10.81 -15.25 -24.17
N PRO A 167 -12.03 -15.67 -24.53
CA PRO A 167 -12.58 -16.99 -24.20
C PRO A 167 -11.80 -18.17 -24.84
N ASP A 168 -11.06 -17.92 -25.91
CA ASP A 168 -10.26 -18.93 -26.61
C ASP A 168 -8.86 -19.15 -26.00
N VAL A 169 -8.47 -18.35 -25.01
CA VAL A 169 -7.19 -18.48 -24.29
C VAL A 169 -7.16 -19.81 -23.55
N LYS A 170 -6.07 -20.57 -23.74
CA LYS A 170 -5.78 -21.85 -23.09
C LYS A 170 -4.59 -21.77 -22.17
N THR A 171 -3.56 -21.01 -22.57
CA THR A 171 -2.31 -20.87 -21.83
C THR A 171 -2.04 -19.41 -21.52
N VAL A 172 -1.92 -19.08 -20.24
CA VAL A 172 -1.56 -17.75 -19.74
C VAL A 172 -0.12 -17.79 -19.27
N GLY A 173 0.69 -16.83 -19.71
CA GLY A 173 2.03 -16.64 -19.21
C GLY A 173 2.05 -15.64 -18.05
N ALA A 174 2.52 -16.05 -16.89
CA ALA A 174 2.74 -15.16 -15.76
C ALA A 174 4.16 -14.58 -15.81
N LEU A 175 4.28 -13.28 -16.13
CA LEU A 175 5.57 -12.56 -16.15
C LEU A 175 5.76 -11.85 -14.82
N TYR A 176 6.84 -12.15 -14.11
CA TYR A 176 7.07 -11.59 -12.78
C TYR A 176 8.55 -11.50 -12.40
N SER A 177 8.87 -10.66 -11.41
CA SER A 177 10.21 -10.56 -10.83
C SER A 177 10.48 -11.66 -9.81
N SER A 178 11.59 -12.38 -9.96
CA SER A 178 12.04 -13.37 -8.98
C SER A 178 12.61 -12.74 -7.70
N SER A 179 12.85 -11.44 -7.68
CA SER A 179 13.37 -10.70 -6.53
C SER A 179 12.31 -10.13 -5.61
N GLU A 180 11.02 -10.25 -5.97
CA GLU A 180 9.90 -9.72 -5.19
C GLU A 180 9.01 -10.86 -4.65
N ASP A 181 8.86 -10.93 -3.32
CA ASP A 181 8.06 -11.96 -2.66
C ASP A 181 6.55 -11.79 -2.92
N ASN A 182 6.06 -10.53 -2.99
CA ASN A 182 4.69 -10.22 -3.39
C ASN A 182 4.34 -10.80 -4.77
N SER A 183 5.25 -10.78 -5.71
CA SER A 183 5.02 -11.31 -7.06
C SER A 183 4.91 -12.82 -7.07
N LYS A 184 5.76 -13.51 -6.31
CA LYS A 184 5.73 -14.98 -6.18
C LYS A 184 4.41 -15.46 -5.57
N SER A 185 3.98 -14.85 -4.46
CA SER A 185 2.72 -15.16 -3.77
C SER A 185 1.52 -15.02 -4.71
N GLN A 186 1.44 -13.92 -5.46
CA GLN A 186 0.37 -13.68 -6.44
C GLN A 186 0.38 -14.70 -7.59
N VAL A 187 1.57 -15.09 -8.08
CA VAL A 187 1.69 -16.08 -9.16
C VAL A 187 1.16 -17.44 -8.71
N GLU A 188 1.44 -17.87 -7.48
CA GLU A 188 0.94 -19.12 -6.93
C GLU A 188 -0.59 -19.09 -6.78
N GLU A 189 -1.13 -18.00 -6.26
CA GLU A 189 -2.55 -17.81 -6.11
C GLU A 189 -3.26 -17.76 -7.46
N PHE A 190 -2.79 -16.94 -8.41
CA PHE A 190 -3.33 -16.85 -9.76
C PHE A 190 -3.33 -18.20 -10.47
N LYS A 191 -2.22 -18.95 -10.36
CA LYS A 191 -2.11 -20.28 -10.95
C LYS A 191 -3.17 -21.24 -10.42
N ALA A 192 -3.41 -21.22 -9.10
CA ALA A 192 -4.43 -22.10 -8.49
C ALA A 192 -5.85 -21.79 -9.03
N TYR A 193 -6.21 -20.51 -9.14
CA TYR A 193 -7.52 -20.11 -9.72
C TYR A 193 -7.60 -20.37 -11.22
N ALA A 194 -6.56 -20.10 -11.99
CA ALA A 194 -6.51 -20.28 -13.43
C ALA A 194 -6.62 -21.78 -13.80
N GLU A 195 -5.88 -22.66 -13.13
CA GLU A 195 -5.92 -24.11 -13.34
C GLU A 195 -7.32 -24.68 -12.99
N LYS A 196 -7.93 -24.22 -11.89
CA LYS A 196 -9.32 -24.56 -11.52
C LYS A 196 -10.32 -24.10 -12.57
N ALA A 197 -10.07 -22.99 -13.24
CA ALA A 197 -10.86 -22.44 -14.33
C ALA A 197 -10.57 -23.09 -15.70
N GLY A 198 -9.66 -24.06 -15.78
CA GLY A 198 -9.29 -24.81 -16.99
C GLY A 198 -8.22 -24.14 -17.84
N LEU A 199 -7.51 -23.14 -17.34
CA LEU A 199 -6.38 -22.51 -18.00
C LEU A 199 -5.05 -23.16 -17.59
N LYS A 200 -4.12 -23.27 -18.51
CA LYS A 200 -2.73 -23.61 -18.20
C LYS A 200 -1.97 -22.33 -17.86
N VAL A 201 -1.13 -22.34 -16.83
CA VAL A 201 -0.26 -21.23 -16.49
C VAL A 201 1.21 -21.64 -16.68
N GLU A 202 1.94 -20.87 -17.48
CA GLU A 202 3.40 -20.96 -17.58
C GLU A 202 4.05 -19.74 -16.93
N THR A 203 5.04 -19.96 -16.07
CA THR A 203 5.69 -18.89 -15.30
C THR A 203 6.99 -18.44 -15.97
N PHE A 204 7.19 -17.13 -16.04
CA PHE A 204 8.34 -16.47 -16.63
C PHE A 204 8.92 -15.48 -15.65
N ALA A 205 9.92 -15.92 -14.90
CA ALA A 205 10.58 -15.10 -13.89
C ALA A 205 11.76 -14.33 -14.50
N VAL A 206 11.87 -13.05 -14.14
CA VAL A 206 13.04 -12.21 -14.48
C VAL A 206 13.73 -11.74 -13.20
N PRO A 207 15.06 -11.75 -13.13
CA PRO A 207 15.79 -11.25 -11.97
C PRO A 207 15.86 -9.70 -11.94
N SER A 208 15.76 -9.04 -13.10
CA SER A 208 15.79 -7.59 -13.23
C SER A 208 15.08 -7.11 -14.51
N THR A 209 14.99 -5.80 -14.70
CA THR A 209 14.41 -5.18 -15.89
C THR A 209 15.15 -5.52 -17.18
N ASN A 210 16.46 -5.86 -17.10
CA ASN A 210 17.30 -6.15 -18.27
C ASN A 210 16.86 -7.41 -19.04
N GLU A 211 16.26 -8.38 -18.36
CA GLU A 211 15.83 -9.65 -18.95
C GLU A 211 14.40 -9.63 -19.50
N ILE A 212 13.64 -8.55 -19.25
CA ILE A 212 12.22 -8.46 -19.65
C ILE A 212 12.07 -8.71 -21.15
N ALA A 213 12.80 -7.98 -21.99
CA ALA A 213 12.65 -8.07 -23.45
C ALA A 213 12.91 -9.49 -23.97
N SER A 214 13.99 -10.13 -23.55
CA SER A 214 14.35 -11.50 -23.98
C SER A 214 13.32 -12.52 -23.46
N THR A 215 12.84 -12.36 -22.23
CA THR A 215 11.85 -13.24 -21.62
C THR A 215 10.50 -13.13 -22.32
N VAL A 216 10.03 -11.91 -22.62
CA VAL A 216 8.77 -11.67 -23.34
C VAL A 216 8.84 -12.26 -24.76
N ASN A 217 9.95 -12.11 -25.46
CA ASN A 217 10.13 -12.70 -26.80
C ASN A 217 10.03 -14.24 -26.80
N VAL A 218 10.57 -14.90 -25.76
CA VAL A 218 10.43 -16.35 -25.60
C VAL A 218 9.01 -16.74 -25.20
N MET A 219 8.43 -15.99 -24.30
CA MET A 219 7.09 -16.20 -23.73
C MET A 219 6.00 -16.14 -24.80
N THR A 220 6.01 -15.12 -25.65
CA THR A 220 4.98 -14.89 -26.68
C THR A 220 4.82 -16.03 -27.68
N GLY A 221 5.86 -16.85 -27.88
CA GLY A 221 5.81 -18.07 -28.70
C GLY A 221 5.16 -19.29 -28.02
N LYS A 222 4.85 -19.18 -26.71
CA LYS A 222 4.37 -20.33 -25.91
C LYS A 222 2.98 -20.11 -25.29
N VAL A 223 2.50 -18.86 -25.22
CA VAL A 223 1.29 -18.50 -24.51
C VAL A 223 0.29 -17.77 -25.39
N ASP A 224 -0.96 -17.77 -24.99
CA ASP A 224 -2.05 -17.09 -25.68
C ASP A 224 -2.29 -15.68 -25.10
N ALA A 225 -2.04 -15.49 -23.80
CA ALA A 225 -2.15 -14.21 -23.11
C ALA A 225 -1.01 -14.06 -22.08
N ILE A 226 -0.70 -12.82 -21.72
CA ILE A 226 0.29 -12.46 -20.70
C ILE A 226 -0.46 -11.89 -19.51
N TRP A 227 -0.18 -12.41 -18.33
CA TRP A 227 -0.61 -11.81 -17.06
C TRP A 227 0.61 -11.29 -16.30
N VAL A 228 0.46 -10.09 -15.68
CA VAL A 228 1.50 -9.45 -14.88
C VAL A 228 0.91 -9.13 -13.51
N PRO A 229 1.43 -9.69 -12.40
CA PRO A 229 0.99 -9.36 -11.05
C PRO A 229 1.26 -7.89 -10.69
N ILE A 230 0.92 -7.49 -9.47
CA ILE A 230 1.46 -6.26 -8.85
C ILE A 230 2.96 -6.51 -8.63
N ASP A 231 3.77 -6.08 -9.59
CA ASP A 231 5.22 -6.31 -9.66
C ASP A 231 5.90 -4.98 -9.98
N ASN A 232 6.70 -4.49 -9.05
CA ASN A 232 7.27 -3.15 -9.17
C ASN A 232 8.40 -3.09 -10.19
N THR A 233 9.17 -4.19 -10.33
CA THR A 233 10.23 -4.31 -11.33
C THR A 233 9.64 -4.27 -12.73
N ILE A 234 8.60 -5.07 -12.99
CA ILE A 234 7.91 -5.08 -14.29
C ILE A 234 7.21 -3.76 -14.55
N ALA A 235 6.52 -3.18 -13.55
CA ALA A 235 5.81 -1.90 -13.68
C ALA A 235 6.76 -0.75 -14.06
N SER A 236 7.96 -0.69 -13.47
CA SER A 236 8.96 0.34 -13.78
C SER A 236 9.48 0.30 -15.22
N ALA A 237 9.37 -0.85 -15.89
CA ALA A 237 9.82 -1.07 -17.26
C ALA A 237 8.71 -1.65 -18.17
N PHE A 238 7.44 -1.35 -17.87
CA PHE A 238 6.30 -1.97 -18.56
C PHE A 238 6.25 -1.66 -20.06
N SER A 239 6.75 -0.50 -20.49
CA SER A 239 6.92 -0.15 -21.90
C SER A 239 7.78 -1.17 -22.65
N THR A 240 8.74 -1.81 -21.98
CA THR A 240 9.55 -2.89 -22.57
C THR A 240 8.73 -4.15 -22.82
N VAL A 241 7.78 -4.48 -21.90
CA VAL A 241 6.84 -5.61 -22.11
C VAL A 241 5.99 -5.36 -23.35
N VAL A 242 5.38 -4.16 -23.43
CA VAL A 242 4.51 -3.77 -24.55
C VAL A 242 5.26 -3.78 -25.87
N SER A 243 6.44 -3.16 -25.94
CA SER A 243 7.24 -3.11 -27.17
C SER A 243 7.73 -4.49 -27.63
N SER A 244 8.13 -5.35 -26.70
CA SER A 244 8.56 -6.72 -27.01
C SER A 244 7.41 -7.63 -27.48
N ASN A 245 6.17 -7.29 -27.11
CA ASN A 245 4.96 -8.02 -27.54
C ASN A 245 4.35 -7.47 -28.85
N GLN A 246 4.86 -6.37 -29.41
CA GLN A 246 4.25 -5.65 -30.54
C GLN A 246 4.01 -6.51 -31.77
N THR A 247 4.92 -7.44 -32.06
CA THR A 247 4.82 -8.38 -33.23
C THR A 247 3.85 -9.52 -32.92
N ALA A 248 3.91 -10.07 -31.70
CA ALA A 248 3.11 -11.22 -31.32
C ALA A 248 1.65 -10.85 -30.98
N LYS A 249 1.40 -9.60 -30.60
CA LYS A 249 0.07 -9.05 -30.27
C LYS A 249 -0.72 -9.89 -29.28
N LYS A 250 -0.05 -10.46 -28.27
CA LYS A 250 -0.75 -11.19 -27.21
C LYS A 250 -1.48 -10.18 -26.29
N PRO A 251 -2.72 -10.44 -25.85
CA PRO A 251 -3.37 -9.61 -24.86
C PRO A 251 -2.59 -9.62 -23.54
N ILE A 252 -2.32 -8.44 -22.97
CA ILE A 252 -1.61 -8.29 -21.71
C ILE A 252 -2.61 -7.84 -20.63
N TYR A 253 -2.70 -8.61 -19.56
CA TYR A 253 -3.55 -8.35 -18.38
C TYR A 253 -2.65 -7.99 -17.20
N PRO A 254 -2.31 -6.72 -17.00
CA PRO A 254 -1.53 -6.28 -15.85
C PRO A 254 -2.41 -6.09 -14.62
N SER A 255 -1.80 -5.87 -13.46
CA SER A 255 -2.52 -5.73 -12.18
C SER A 255 -2.54 -4.30 -11.62
N ALA A 256 -2.33 -3.27 -12.46
CA ALA A 256 -2.41 -1.86 -12.06
C ALA A 256 -2.92 -0.97 -13.20
N THR A 257 -3.67 0.09 -12.86
CA THR A 257 -4.23 1.06 -13.82
C THR A 257 -3.17 1.64 -14.74
N ALA A 258 -2.06 2.11 -14.20
CA ALA A 258 -1.00 2.71 -14.99
C ALA A 258 -0.39 1.77 -16.05
N MET A 259 -0.36 0.46 -15.78
CA MET A 259 0.09 -0.52 -16.79
C MET A 259 -0.98 -0.76 -17.87
N VAL A 260 -2.28 -0.66 -17.54
CA VAL A 260 -3.35 -0.69 -18.56
C VAL A 260 -3.24 0.53 -19.46
N GLU A 261 -3.03 1.71 -18.89
CA GLU A 261 -2.80 2.97 -19.63
C GLU A 261 -1.58 2.89 -20.55
N ALA A 262 -0.52 2.24 -20.09
CA ALA A 262 0.73 2.08 -20.83
C ALA A 262 0.68 1.00 -21.94
N GLY A 263 -0.47 0.35 -22.19
CA GLY A 263 -0.66 -0.60 -23.29
C GLY A 263 -1.09 -2.00 -22.87
N GLY A 264 -1.46 -2.21 -21.60
CA GLY A 264 -2.21 -3.40 -21.15
C GLY A 264 -3.63 -3.39 -21.70
N LEU A 265 -4.26 -4.56 -21.81
CA LEU A 265 -5.63 -4.67 -22.30
C LEU A 265 -6.66 -4.31 -21.23
N ALA A 266 -6.60 -4.97 -20.10
CA ALA A 266 -7.57 -4.80 -19.02
C ALA A 266 -7.05 -5.35 -17.70
N SER A 267 -7.65 -4.89 -16.60
CA SER A 267 -7.35 -5.34 -15.24
C SER A 267 -8.54 -5.19 -14.31
N VAL A 268 -8.49 -5.84 -13.16
CA VAL A 268 -9.28 -5.49 -11.98
C VAL A 268 -8.29 -4.92 -10.97
N VAL A 269 -8.46 -3.65 -10.59
CA VAL A 269 -7.45 -2.92 -9.82
C VAL A 269 -8.05 -2.26 -8.58
N VAL A 270 -7.24 -2.13 -7.54
CA VAL A 270 -7.50 -1.27 -6.38
C VAL A 270 -6.94 0.12 -6.66
N ASP A 271 -7.64 1.16 -6.19
CA ASP A 271 -7.18 2.54 -6.37
C ASP A 271 -5.91 2.80 -5.55
N GLN A 272 -4.85 3.22 -6.23
CA GLN A 272 -3.54 3.41 -5.60
C GLN A 272 -3.49 4.66 -4.71
N HIS A 273 -4.21 5.73 -5.09
CA HIS A 273 -4.31 6.92 -4.27
C HIS A 273 -5.07 6.64 -2.96
N ASP A 274 -6.18 5.89 -3.03
CA ASP A 274 -6.97 5.51 -1.85
C ASP A 274 -6.16 4.64 -0.88
N LEU A 275 -5.32 3.73 -1.39
CA LEU A 275 -4.35 2.98 -0.57
C LEU A 275 -3.40 3.93 0.18
N GLY A 276 -2.92 4.94 -0.52
CA GLY A 276 -2.07 6.00 0.05
C GLY A 276 -2.79 6.78 1.14
N VAL A 277 -4.02 7.26 0.87
CA VAL A 277 -4.84 8.00 1.85
C VAL A 277 -5.08 7.16 3.10
N ALA A 278 -5.45 5.89 2.94
CA ALA A 278 -5.62 4.97 4.07
C ALA A 278 -4.32 4.78 4.86
N THR A 279 -3.18 4.72 4.18
CA THR A 279 -1.86 4.64 4.82
C THR A 279 -1.56 5.93 5.61
N GLY A 280 -1.80 7.10 5.05
CA GLY A 280 -1.64 8.38 5.73
C GLY A 280 -2.47 8.48 7.02
N LYS A 281 -3.73 8.04 6.97
CA LYS A 281 -4.61 7.93 8.15
C LYS A 281 -4.07 6.93 9.18
N MET A 282 -3.51 5.82 8.75
CA MET A 282 -2.89 4.83 9.65
C MET A 282 -1.64 5.41 10.34
N ILE A 283 -0.79 6.13 9.61
CA ILE A 283 0.35 6.85 10.18
C ILE A 283 -0.12 7.82 11.27
N ALA A 284 -1.16 8.60 10.99
CA ALA A 284 -1.71 9.57 11.95
C ALA A 284 -2.22 8.91 13.23
N LYS A 285 -2.88 7.74 13.15
CA LYS A 285 -3.32 6.96 14.32
C LYS A 285 -2.13 6.53 15.19
N VAL A 286 -1.07 6.02 14.56
CA VAL A 286 0.14 5.60 15.28
C VAL A 286 0.87 6.80 15.90
N LEU A 287 0.96 7.94 15.21
CA LEU A 287 1.49 9.19 15.78
C LEU A 287 0.67 9.71 16.97
N LYS A 288 -0.63 9.43 17.00
CA LYS A 288 -1.54 9.72 18.14
C LYS A 288 -1.44 8.69 19.28
N GLY A 289 -0.61 7.64 19.14
CA GLY A 289 -0.31 6.65 20.18
C GLY A 289 -0.97 5.30 20.03
N GLU A 290 -1.66 5.01 18.91
CA GLU A 290 -2.13 3.65 18.62
C GLU A 290 -0.92 2.73 18.41
N LYS A 291 -0.98 1.52 18.98
CA LYS A 291 0.11 0.55 18.88
C LYS A 291 -0.04 -0.29 17.62
N PRO A 292 0.98 -0.39 16.76
CA PRO A 292 0.93 -1.26 15.58
C PRO A 292 0.51 -2.70 15.89
N ALA A 293 0.96 -3.25 17.02
CA ALA A 293 0.65 -4.61 17.46
C ALA A 293 -0.86 -4.92 17.56
N ASP A 294 -1.64 -3.91 17.94
CA ASP A 294 -3.08 -4.01 18.23
C ASP A 294 -3.94 -3.36 17.12
N THR A 295 -3.31 -2.74 16.12
CA THR A 295 -3.99 -2.05 15.02
C THR A 295 -4.10 -3.00 13.83
N PRO A 296 -5.31 -3.47 13.45
CA PRO A 296 -5.49 -4.37 12.31
C PRO A 296 -4.94 -3.78 11.00
N VAL A 297 -4.44 -4.64 10.13
CA VAL A 297 -4.07 -4.28 8.76
C VAL A 297 -5.34 -3.92 7.99
N ASN A 298 -5.36 -2.77 7.33
CA ASN A 298 -6.46 -2.40 6.46
C ASN A 298 -6.28 -3.06 5.09
N VAL A 299 -7.21 -3.95 4.71
CA VAL A 299 -7.11 -4.75 3.49
C VAL A 299 -8.05 -4.21 2.43
N PHE A 300 -7.50 -3.82 1.30
CA PHE A 300 -8.22 -3.51 0.07
C PHE A 300 -8.20 -4.75 -0.83
N SER A 301 -9.36 -5.37 -1.01
CA SER A 301 -9.52 -6.62 -1.77
C SER A 301 -10.57 -6.54 -2.88
N THR A 302 -11.28 -5.41 -2.99
CA THR A 302 -12.30 -5.21 -4.02
C THR A 302 -11.75 -4.25 -5.07
N GLY A 303 -11.64 -4.73 -6.30
CA GLY A 303 -11.13 -3.95 -7.41
C GLY A 303 -12.22 -3.44 -8.34
N LYS A 304 -11.87 -2.41 -9.13
CA LYS A 304 -12.66 -1.90 -10.26
C LYS A 304 -12.06 -2.39 -11.57
N SER A 305 -12.91 -2.69 -12.56
CA SER A 305 -12.45 -3.04 -13.89
C SER A 305 -11.85 -1.81 -14.59
N VAL A 306 -10.68 -1.96 -15.19
CA VAL A 306 -10.05 -0.94 -16.03
C VAL A 306 -9.77 -1.57 -17.39
N ILE A 307 -10.20 -0.94 -18.48
CA ILE A 307 -10.11 -1.50 -19.83
C ILE A 307 -9.54 -0.44 -20.77
N ASN A 308 -8.54 -0.83 -21.57
CA ASN A 308 -7.99 -0.02 -22.64
C ASN A 308 -8.72 -0.34 -23.94
N LYS A 309 -9.64 0.53 -24.34
CA LYS A 309 -10.48 0.36 -25.54
C LYS A 309 -9.66 0.36 -26.82
N LYS A 310 -8.64 1.18 -26.90
CA LYS A 310 -7.74 1.23 -28.06
C LYS A 310 -7.01 -0.11 -28.24
N VAL A 311 -6.44 -0.65 -27.16
CA VAL A 311 -5.75 -1.96 -27.21
C VAL A 311 -6.73 -3.07 -27.56
N ALA A 312 -7.97 -3.06 -27.02
CA ALA A 312 -8.99 -4.03 -27.39
C ALA A 312 -9.32 -3.98 -28.88
N GLN A 313 -9.48 -2.78 -29.46
CA GLN A 313 -9.69 -2.60 -30.90
C GLN A 313 -8.51 -3.09 -31.75
N GLU A 314 -7.28 -2.79 -31.37
CA GLU A 314 -6.05 -3.22 -32.05
C GLU A 314 -5.88 -4.76 -32.05
N LEU A 315 -6.40 -5.43 -31.02
CA LEU A 315 -6.42 -6.88 -30.87
C LEU A 315 -7.66 -7.54 -31.45
N GLY A 316 -8.67 -6.76 -31.92
CA GLY A 316 -9.95 -7.29 -32.41
C GLY A 316 -10.81 -7.91 -31.30
N ILE A 317 -10.64 -7.50 -30.04
CA ILE A 317 -11.35 -8.01 -28.89
C ILE A 317 -12.62 -7.17 -28.65
N THR A 318 -13.76 -7.84 -28.59
CA THR A 318 -15.03 -7.20 -28.24
C THR A 318 -15.15 -7.13 -26.72
N ILE A 319 -15.45 -5.94 -26.18
CA ILE A 319 -15.65 -5.73 -24.75
C ILE A 319 -17.15 -5.97 -24.44
N PRO A 320 -17.51 -7.00 -23.69
CA PRO A 320 -18.91 -7.24 -23.30
C PRO A 320 -19.39 -6.16 -22.30
N GLU A 321 -20.67 -5.80 -22.34
CA GLU A 321 -21.28 -4.86 -21.38
C GLU A 321 -21.14 -5.32 -19.93
N SER A 322 -21.11 -6.63 -19.68
CA SER A 322 -20.92 -7.19 -18.33
C SER A 322 -19.57 -6.83 -17.69
N VAL A 323 -18.58 -6.46 -18.48
CA VAL A 323 -17.24 -6.02 -17.98
C VAL A 323 -17.22 -4.52 -17.75
N LEU A 324 -18.07 -3.76 -18.43
CA LEU A 324 -18.28 -2.32 -18.23
C LEU A 324 -19.27 -2.09 -17.08
N LYS A 325 -18.94 -2.58 -15.88
CA LYS A 325 -19.76 -2.35 -14.68
C LYS A 325 -19.80 -0.84 -14.39
N GLU A 326 -20.86 -0.39 -13.67
CA GLU A 326 -21.12 1.02 -13.37
C GLU A 326 -19.91 1.80 -12.79
N ASP A 327 -18.97 1.10 -12.16
CA ASP A 327 -17.75 1.68 -11.57
C ASP A 327 -16.47 1.40 -12.39
N GLY A 328 -16.59 0.78 -13.57
CA GLY A 328 -15.43 0.47 -14.43
C GLY A 328 -14.85 1.71 -15.11
N GLN A 329 -13.53 1.77 -15.23
CA GLN A 329 -12.83 2.81 -15.98
C GLN A 329 -12.55 2.32 -17.40
N VAL A 330 -12.91 3.13 -18.40
CA VAL A 330 -12.57 2.91 -19.81
C VAL A 330 -11.53 3.95 -20.21
N ILE A 331 -10.38 3.48 -20.68
CA ILE A 331 -9.30 4.28 -21.25
C ILE A 331 -9.52 4.33 -22.76
N GLU A 332 -9.62 5.53 -23.33
CA GLU A 332 -9.92 5.79 -24.74
C GLU A 332 -8.66 5.66 -25.64
#